data_4aa7d01a5088216819c848ee19f3a2d9
#
_entry.id   4aa7d01a5088216819c848ee19f3a2d9
#
_cell.length_a   1.000
_cell.length_b   1.000
_cell.length_c   1.000
_cell.angle_alpha   90.00
_cell.angle_beta   90.00
_cell.angle_gamma   90.00
#
_symmetry.space_group_name_H-M   'P 1'
#
loop_
_entity.id
_entity.type
_entity.pdbx_description
1 polymer ?
#
loop_
_entity_poly.entity_id
_entity_poly.type
_entity_poly.pdbx_seq_one_letter_code
_entity_poly.pdbx_strand_id
1 'polypeptide(L)'
;MENAEIAEKMTEALSKAGGLDKSVKFDFGEGGQVFATGTSAEVADKEADCTISVDKADFIALASGSLDPMMAFMSGKLKVAGDMSVAMGLQSLFSNM
;
A
#
# COMPACT_ATOMS: atom_id res chain seq x y z
N MET A 1 -8.13 -10.11 7.12
CA MET A 1 -8.49 -9.62 5.77
C MET A 1 -7.64 -10.35 4.75
N GLU A 2 -8.28 -10.92 3.74
CA GLU A 2 -7.58 -11.62 2.68
C GLU A 2 -6.91 -10.64 1.71
N ASN A 3 -5.82 -11.09 1.07
CA ASN A 3 -5.11 -10.21 0.12
C ASN A 3 -5.99 -9.78 -1.05
N ALA A 4 -6.86 -10.67 -1.52
CA ALA A 4 -7.81 -10.33 -2.58
C ALA A 4 -8.76 -9.20 -2.14
N GLU A 5 -9.21 -9.23 -0.91
CA GLU A 5 -10.06 -8.19 -0.34
C GLU A 5 -9.29 -6.87 -0.20
N ILE A 6 -8.04 -6.95 0.21
CA ILE A 6 -7.17 -5.77 0.28
C ILE A 6 -7.02 -5.15 -1.11
N ALA A 7 -6.78 -5.99 -2.12
CA ALA A 7 -6.64 -5.52 -3.50
C ALA A 7 -7.91 -4.84 -4.00
N GLU A 8 -9.09 -5.38 -3.68
CA GLU A 8 -10.37 -4.76 -4.04
C GLU A 8 -10.55 -3.40 -3.39
N LYS A 9 -10.29 -3.30 -2.09
CA LYS A 9 -10.40 -2.04 -1.36
C LYS A 9 -9.40 -1.02 -1.86
N MET A 10 -8.20 -1.47 -2.19
CA MET A 10 -7.16 -0.63 -2.74
C MET A 10 -7.56 -0.10 -4.13
N THR A 11 -8.16 -0.93 -4.96
CA THR A 11 -8.66 -0.52 -6.27
C THR A 11 -9.71 0.59 -6.13
N GLU A 12 -10.65 0.44 -5.20
CA GLU A 12 -11.66 1.46 -4.93
C GLU A 12 -11.01 2.77 -4.47
N ALA A 13 -10.04 2.67 -3.55
CA ALA A 13 -9.35 3.83 -3.01
C ALA A 13 -8.52 4.54 -4.10
N LEU A 14 -7.88 3.79 -4.97
CA LEU A 14 -7.11 4.35 -6.09
C LEU A 14 -8.01 5.12 -7.04
N SER A 15 -9.19 4.60 -7.34
CA SER A 15 -10.15 5.30 -8.19
C SER A 15 -10.58 6.61 -7.57
N LYS A 16 -10.80 6.65 -6.25
CA LYS A 16 -11.18 7.86 -5.53
C LYS A 16 -10.03 8.86 -5.44
N ALA A 17 -8.80 8.37 -5.32
CA ALA A 17 -7.61 9.21 -5.17
C ALA A 17 -7.04 9.69 -6.52
N GLY A 18 -7.59 9.25 -7.63
CA GLY A 18 -7.12 9.64 -8.96
C GLY A 18 -6.07 8.71 -9.57
N GLY A 19 -5.76 7.61 -8.91
CA GLY A 19 -4.82 6.62 -9.40
C GLY A 19 -3.36 6.92 -9.04
N LEU A 20 -2.48 6.07 -9.53
CA LEU A 20 -1.04 6.17 -9.32
C LEU A 20 -0.33 6.43 -10.64
N ASP A 21 0.64 7.34 -10.63
CA ASP A 21 1.49 7.58 -11.80
C ASP A 21 2.52 6.46 -11.98
N LYS A 22 2.91 5.84 -10.88
CA LYS A 22 3.91 4.77 -10.85
C LYS A 22 3.38 3.58 -10.08
N SER A 23 3.98 2.41 -10.32
CA SER A 23 3.55 1.19 -9.63
C SER A 23 4.09 1.11 -8.21
N VAL A 24 3.34 0.46 -7.34
CA VAL A 24 3.74 0.20 -5.98
C VAL A 24 3.40 -1.25 -5.61
N LYS A 25 4.31 -1.89 -4.88
CA LYS A 25 4.08 -3.22 -4.35
C LYS A 25 4.05 -3.14 -2.82
N PHE A 26 3.00 -3.69 -2.24
CA PHE A 26 2.92 -3.88 -0.80
C PHE A 26 3.38 -5.29 -0.48
N ASP A 27 4.49 -5.40 0.24
CA ASP A 27 5.09 -6.68 0.59
C ASP A 27 4.80 -6.97 2.06
N PHE A 28 3.96 -7.96 2.31
CA PHE A 28 3.59 -8.40 3.66
C PHE A 28 4.48 -9.52 4.17
N GLY A 29 5.57 -9.81 3.45
CA GLY A 29 6.44 -10.94 3.79
C GLY A 29 5.71 -12.26 3.58
N GLU A 30 5.59 -13.06 4.63
CA GLU A 30 4.87 -14.34 4.57
C GLU A 30 3.38 -14.16 4.28
N GLY A 31 2.84 -12.97 4.54
CA GLY A 31 1.45 -12.64 4.26
C GLY A 31 1.14 -12.43 2.78
N GLY A 32 2.16 -12.43 1.92
CA GLY A 32 2.00 -12.27 0.48
C GLY A 32 2.26 -10.85 0.00
N GLN A 33 1.94 -10.58 -1.25
CA GLN A 33 2.20 -9.28 -1.89
C GLN A 33 0.96 -8.82 -2.66
N VAL A 34 0.79 -7.50 -2.71
CA VAL A 34 -0.26 -6.86 -3.51
C VAL A 34 0.42 -5.81 -4.39
N PHE A 35 0.17 -5.89 -5.70
CA PHE A 35 0.74 -4.99 -6.69
C PHE A 35 -0.33 -4.01 -7.16
N ALA A 36 0.00 -2.72 -7.16
CA ALA A 36 -0.93 -1.67 -7.57
C ALA A 36 -0.30 -0.77 -8.62
N THR A 37 -1.08 -0.42 -9.64
CA THR A 37 -0.67 0.53 -10.66
C THR A 37 -1.92 1.19 -11.25
N GLY A 38 -1.82 2.48 -11.57
CA GLY A 38 -2.99 3.22 -12.07
C GLY A 38 -4.11 3.22 -11.06
N THR A 39 -5.27 2.72 -11.46
CA THR A 39 -6.45 2.64 -10.59
C THR A 39 -6.82 1.20 -10.22
N SER A 40 -5.89 0.26 -10.38
CA SER A 40 -6.16 -1.14 -10.06
C SER A 40 -5.08 -1.75 -9.18
N ALA A 41 -5.48 -2.75 -8.41
CA ALA A 41 -4.57 -3.52 -7.58
C ALA A 41 -4.90 -4.99 -7.71
N GLU A 42 -3.88 -5.85 -7.60
CA GLU A 42 -4.06 -7.29 -7.73
C GLU A 42 -3.13 -8.01 -6.76
N VAL A 43 -3.46 -9.24 -6.43
CA VAL A 43 -2.58 -10.10 -5.64
C VAL A 43 -1.50 -10.64 -6.56
N ALA A 44 -0.31 -10.04 -6.51
CA ALA A 44 0.80 -10.41 -7.38
C ALA A 44 2.11 -9.93 -6.79
N ASP A 45 3.19 -10.63 -7.13
CA ASP A 45 4.55 -10.25 -6.76
C ASP A 45 5.29 -9.87 -8.04
N LYS A 46 5.18 -8.61 -8.41
CA LYS A 46 5.79 -8.05 -9.62
C LYS A 46 6.76 -6.95 -9.24
N GLU A 47 7.71 -6.66 -10.10
CA GLU A 47 8.58 -5.51 -9.92
C GLU A 47 7.76 -4.22 -9.97
N ALA A 48 8.03 -3.31 -9.04
CA ALA A 48 7.33 -2.05 -8.94
C ALA A 48 8.34 -0.91 -8.77
N ASP A 49 7.89 0.31 -9.10
CA ASP A 49 8.71 1.51 -8.92
C ASP A 49 8.99 1.77 -7.44
N CYS A 50 8.09 1.34 -6.58
CA CYS A 50 8.23 1.48 -5.12
C CYS A 50 7.74 0.20 -4.46
N THR A 51 8.48 -0.28 -3.47
CA THR A 51 8.06 -1.43 -2.65
C THR A 51 7.90 -0.97 -1.21
N ILE A 52 6.73 -1.21 -0.66
CA ILE A 52 6.41 -0.90 0.74
C ILE A 52 6.36 -2.21 1.51
N SER A 53 7.33 -2.39 2.40
CA SER A 53 7.37 -3.58 3.27
C SER A 53 6.71 -3.23 4.59
N VAL A 54 5.66 -3.97 4.93
CA VAL A 54 4.87 -3.72 6.14
C VAL A 54 4.17 -5.02 6.52
N ASP A 55 4.02 -5.28 7.82
CA ASP A 55 3.22 -6.42 8.28
C ASP A 55 1.77 -6.22 7.89
N LYS A 56 1.09 -7.30 7.54
CA LYS A 56 -0.31 -7.24 7.13
C LYS A 56 -1.19 -6.61 8.20
N ALA A 57 -0.95 -6.93 9.47
CA ALA A 57 -1.70 -6.34 10.58
C ALA A 57 -1.49 -4.82 10.65
N ASP A 58 -0.27 -4.35 10.44
CA ASP A 58 0.05 -2.92 10.42
C ASP A 58 -0.58 -2.25 9.20
N PHE A 59 -0.59 -2.92 8.05
CA PHE A 59 -1.26 -2.40 6.86
C PHE A 59 -2.75 -2.20 7.11
N ILE A 60 -3.40 -3.17 7.72
CA ILE A 60 -4.82 -3.07 8.06
C ILE A 60 -5.06 -1.90 9.02
N ALA A 61 -4.17 -1.72 10.00
CA ALA A 61 -4.26 -0.59 10.93
C ALA A 61 -4.10 0.76 10.20
N LEU A 62 -3.21 0.83 9.22
CA LEU A 62 -3.06 2.03 8.38
C LEU A 62 -4.34 2.31 7.60
N ALA A 63 -4.91 1.29 7.00
CA ALA A 63 -6.12 1.41 6.18
C ALA A 63 -7.33 1.82 7.01
N SER A 64 -7.40 1.35 8.26
CA SER A 64 -8.52 1.65 9.17
C SER A 64 -8.35 2.98 9.91
N GLY A 65 -7.20 3.63 9.76
CA GLY A 65 -6.91 4.88 10.45
C GLY A 65 -6.40 4.71 11.87
N SER A 66 -6.17 3.47 12.32
CA SER A 66 -5.66 3.19 13.67
C SER A 66 -4.17 3.46 13.81
N LEU A 67 -3.44 3.47 12.70
CA LEU A 67 -2.00 3.71 12.67
C LEU A 67 -1.69 4.79 11.66
N ASP A 68 -0.94 5.80 12.08
CA ASP A 68 -0.52 6.89 11.20
C ASP A 68 0.63 6.43 10.31
N PRO A 69 0.57 6.63 8.97
CA PRO A 69 1.65 6.23 8.07
C PRO A 69 3.00 6.84 8.42
N MET A 70 3.04 8.11 8.82
CA MET A 70 4.27 8.77 9.24
C MET A 70 4.87 8.11 10.46
N MET A 71 4.05 7.81 11.46
CA MET A 71 4.49 7.15 12.68
C MET A 71 4.98 5.73 12.39
N ALA A 72 4.29 5.03 11.51
CA ALA A 72 4.69 3.68 11.09
C ALA A 72 6.06 3.69 10.42
N PHE A 73 6.30 4.68 9.55
CA PHE A 73 7.58 4.84 8.88
C PHE A 73 8.69 5.14 9.91
N MET A 74 8.45 6.09 10.80
CA MET A 74 9.45 6.51 11.79
C MET A 74 9.76 5.42 12.81
N SER A 75 8.78 4.58 13.14
CA SER A 75 8.98 3.49 14.10
C SER A 75 9.54 2.21 13.46
N GLY A 76 9.75 2.21 12.14
CA GLY A 76 10.28 1.05 11.43
C GLY A 76 9.26 -0.03 11.09
N LYS A 77 7.98 0.23 11.33
CA LYS A 77 6.90 -0.71 10.96
C LYS A 77 6.65 -0.73 9.46
N LEU A 78 6.96 0.38 8.80
CA LEU A 78 6.78 0.53 7.37
C LEU A 78 8.12 0.90 6.75
N LYS A 79 8.56 0.13 5.77
CA LYS A 79 9.82 0.37 5.07
C LYS A 79 9.56 0.62 3.61
N VAL A 80 10.28 1.57 3.03
CA VAL A 80 10.09 1.99 1.64
C VAL A 80 11.38 1.74 0.88
N ALA A 81 11.27 1.06 -0.26
CA ALA A 81 12.37 0.87 -1.20
C ALA A 81 11.94 1.34 -2.58
N GLY A 82 12.77 2.09 -3.26
CA GLY A 82 12.49 2.62 -4.57
C GLY A 82 12.07 4.08 -4.53
N ASP A 83 11.08 4.45 -5.32
CA ASP A 83 10.67 5.84 -5.50
C ASP A 83 9.91 6.38 -4.29
N MET A 84 10.54 7.30 -3.57
CA MET A 84 9.96 7.90 -2.37
C MET A 84 8.75 8.79 -2.67
N SER A 85 8.67 9.34 -3.89
CA SER A 85 7.52 10.19 -4.25
C SER A 85 6.22 9.38 -4.30
N VAL A 86 6.32 8.11 -4.67
CA VAL A 86 5.18 7.19 -4.63
C VAL A 86 4.74 6.97 -3.18
N ALA A 87 5.70 6.74 -2.29
CA ALA A 87 5.40 6.53 -0.87
C ALA A 87 4.69 7.73 -0.27
N MET A 88 5.10 8.93 -0.62
CA MET A 88 4.47 10.16 -0.12
C MET A 88 3.01 10.29 -0.58
N GLY A 89 2.71 9.79 -1.79
CA GLY A 89 1.36 9.82 -2.33
C GLY A 89 0.43 8.79 -1.70
N LEU A 90 0.96 7.80 -1.00
CA LEU A 90 0.16 6.73 -0.41
C LEU A 90 -0.70 7.20 0.76
N GLN A 91 -0.37 8.33 1.37
CA GLN A 91 -1.18 8.88 2.45
C GLN A 91 -2.61 9.15 1.96
N SER A 92 -2.75 9.69 0.75
CA SER A 92 -4.06 9.89 0.14
C SER A 92 -4.78 8.57 -0.10
N LEU A 93 -4.05 7.54 -0.53
CA LEU A 93 -4.62 6.22 -0.73
C LEU A 93 -5.20 5.66 0.57
N PHE A 94 -4.45 5.70 1.65
CA PHE A 94 -4.92 5.21 2.94
C PHE A 94 -6.10 6.01 3.47
N SER A 95 -6.14 7.31 3.20
CA SER A 95 -7.28 8.15 3.62
C SER A 95 -8.58 7.76 2.91
N ASN A 96 -8.49 7.12 1.75
CA ASN A 96 -9.66 6.71 0.97
C ASN A 96 -10.04 5.24 1.19
N MET A 97 -9.29 4.53 1.98
CA MET A 97 -9.62 3.15 2.34
C MET A 97 -10.48 3.12 3.59
#